data_8f216e7c1d2e8de219c22ac4e40f49be
#
_entry.id   8f216e7c1d2e8de219c22ac4e40f49be
#
_cell.length_a   1.000
_cell.length_b   1.000
_cell.length_c   1.000
_cell.angle_alpha   90.00
_cell.angle_beta   90.00
_cell.angle_gamma   90.00
#
_symmetry.space_group_name_H-M   'P 1'
#
loop_
_entity.id
_entity.type
_entity.pdbx_description
1 polymer ?
#
loop_
_entity_poly.entity_id
_entity_poly.type
_entity_poly.pdbx_seq_one_letter_code
_entity_poly.pdbx_strand_id
1 'polypeptide(L)'
;MKKLISLMLCVSMLFGMTAFSVSAAVAVDRDDIIITESTEALRRLERDSIPVVEVPGFGETIYRNLHTADEGDDTTVFGPSMDRLIPALLKYLPGFLKGLMLKDYDLVTKNLGPFVLEAFDGLGCNPDGTMKEGTGGKYDNSLGLDENLEPLPPAEPGEIPEPGVIDKLSGKISSFFDKLMKPSVPPAVPEPDADAIPEPKYGYRHTFKFDFDWRKDMHTIAGELRDFVERVKKVTGSEQVAITAFSQGNCVVMTYLYEYYYTETDPEVRDDIYAVVFMCGAMNGVSACADPVSGAIKLEGLSLLRFLKSLLGADSLTLGIYYMLEMLYAVGVFDGLAEIVNDYLAADFDAAVDPYLLETFGGIPGFFAMMSPEKYKEAEEFLFATPELQEKYAGLLEKNRYFHNEVQPNMGNIIDTLMKDGRNVGIFAEYGYPIAPFTSDNDRMTDSSICTADEAFGATCAEVDGILGLDYVQAKECECGKNHVSADLQIDASTCMYPDITWFGKNLKHDGAIRFWADLVDLIIYSEEQITVWDYCDYPQFMVKYEDSFLVPLTEENAAFVIPFEDTLVFGKNRANGKCIF
;
A
#
# COMPACT_ATOMS: atom_id res chain seq x y z
N MET A 1 7.22 21.30 15.60
CA MET A 1 7.03 21.77 14.23
C MET A 1 7.32 20.72 13.19
N LYS A 2 8.50 20.06 13.18
CA LYS A 2 8.76 18.88 12.36
C LYS A 2 7.59 17.88 12.44
N LYS A 3 7.10 17.57 13.64
CA LYS A 3 5.97 16.67 13.91
C LYS A 3 4.62 17.13 13.33
N LEU A 4 4.39 18.43 13.15
CA LEU A 4 3.11 18.95 12.66
C LEU A 4 3.01 18.96 11.13
N ILE A 5 4.10 19.26 10.42
CA ILE A 5 4.19 19.04 8.97
C ILE A 5 4.21 17.55 8.68
N SER A 6 4.87 16.75 9.51
CA SER A 6 4.78 15.30 9.50
C SER A 6 3.33 14.82 9.44
N LEU A 7 2.50 15.39 10.24
CA LEU A 7 1.09 15.05 10.30
C LEU A 7 0.32 15.51 9.05
N MET A 8 0.58 16.71 8.48
CA MET A 8 -0.02 17.10 7.20
C MET A 8 0.42 16.18 6.05
N LEU A 9 1.63 15.72 6.11
CA LEU A 9 2.20 14.85 5.09
C LEU A 9 1.68 13.42 5.23
N CYS A 10 1.50 12.90 6.46
CA CYS A 10 0.72 11.67 6.68
C CYS A 10 -0.68 11.77 6.09
N VAL A 11 -1.32 12.93 6.27
CA VAL A 11 -2.63 13.25 5.69
C VAL A 11 -2.59 13.24 4.17
N SER A 12 -1.60 13.90 3.56
CA SER A 12 -1.45 13.94 2.09
C SER A 12 -1.17 12.57 1.49
N MET A 13 -0.44 11.71 2.21
CA MET A 13 -0.18 10.33 1.82
C MET A 13 -1.42 9.46 1.86
N LEU A 14 -2.18 9.56 2.96
CA LEU A 14 -3.45 8.85 3.07
C LEU A 14 -4.40 9.24 1.95
N PHE A 15 -4.32 10.49 1.46
CA PHE A 15 -5.03 10.93 0.26
C PHE A 15 -4.51 10.29 -1.02
N GLY A 16 -3.20 10.22 -1.19
CA GLY A 16 -2.59 9.53 -2.32
C GLY A 16 -2.98 8.04 -2.33
N MET A 17 -2.99 7.39 -1.15
CA MET A 17 -3.32 5.97 -1.01
C MET A 17 -4.83 5.66 -1.09
N THR A 18 -5.72 6.57 -0.69
CA THR A 18 -7.18 6.33 -0.71
C THR A 18 -7.89 6.89 -1.95
N ALA A 19 -7.32 7.85 -2.67
CA ALA A 19 -7.95 8.49 -3.83
C ALA A 19 -7.98 7.62 -5.09
N PHE A 20 -7.31 6.46 -5.10
CA PHE A 20 -7.11 5.64 -6.30
C PHE A 20 -7.83 4.29 -6.31
N SER A 21 -8.69 3.98 -5.34
CA SER A 21 -9.35 2.67 -5.24
C SER A 21 -10.59 2.48 -6.14
N VAL A 22 -10.74 3.23 -7.21
CA VAL A 22 -11.82 3.01 -8.20
C VAL A 22 -11.22 2.83 -9.59
N SER A 23 -10.79 1.62 -9.89
CA SER A 23 -10.50 1.21 -11.26
C SER A 23 -11.57 0.24 -11.75
N ALA A 24 -12.40 0.69 -12.68
CA ALA A 24 -13.35 -0.18 -13.37
C ALA A 24 -12.59 -1.21 -14.23
N ALA A 25 -12.89 -2.48 -14.06
CA ALA A 25 -12.37 -3.54 -14.91
C ALA A 25 -12.88 -3.34 -16.35
N VAL A 26 -11.97 -3.15 -17.29
CA VAL A 26 -12.29 -3.21 -18.72
C VAL A 26 -12.09 -4.66 -19.15
N ALA A 27 -13.18 -5.30 -19.60
CA ALA A 27 -13.11 -6.63 -20.20
C ALA A 27 -12.39 -6.51 -21.55
N VAL A 28 -11.25 -7.18 -21.71
CA VAL A 28 -10.53 -7.32 -22.97
C VAL A 28 -10.98 -8.59 -23.65
N ASP A 29 -11.36 -8.46 -24.93
CA ASP A 29 -11.66 -9.60 -25.78
C ASP A 29 -10.36 -10.33 -26.14
N ARG A 30 -10.20 -11.56 -25.65
CA ARG A 30 -8.96 -12.35 -25.74
C ARG A 30 -9.03 -13.43 -26.82
N ASP A 31 -9.66 -13.17 -27.97
CA ASP A 31 -9.80 -14.18 -29.01
C ASP A 31 -8.49 -14.58 -29.74
N ASP A 32 -7.38 -13.84 -29.52
CA ASP A 32 -6.06 -14.14 -30.09
C ASP A 32 -5.02 -14.66 -29.05
N ILE A 33 -5.46 -15.39 -28.00
CA ILE A 33 -4.52 -15.91 -26.99
C ILE A 33 -3.61 -16.97 -27.60
N ILE A 34 -2.31 -16.66 -27.67
CA ILE A 34 -1.26 -17.66 -27.87
C ILE A 34 -1.31 -18.62 -26.67
N ILE A 35 -1.54 -19.91 -26.94
CA ILE A 35 -1.53 -20.93 -25.88
C ILE A 35 -0.08 -21.13 -25.45
N THR A 36 0.25 -20.73 -24.22
CA THR A 36 1.56 -20.87 -23.60
C THR A 36 1.57 -22.06 -22.64
N GLU A 37 2.74 -22.43 -22.13
CA GLU A 37 2.86 -23.48 -21.11
C GLU A 37 2.10 -23.11 -19.83
N SER A 38 2.14 -21.84 -19.42
CA SER A 38 1.37 -21.36 -18.28
C SER A 38 -0.14 -21.46 -18.49
N THR A 39 -0.62 -21.10 -19.68
CA THR A 39 -2.05 -21.22 -20.04
C THR A 39 -2.53 -22.68 -19.97
N GLU A 40 -1.68 -23.64 -20.41
CA GLU A 40 -2.01 -25.07 -20.28
C GLU A 40 -1.97 -25.53 -18.81
N ALA A 41 -1.01 -25.07 -18.03
CA ALA A 41 -0.93 -25.35 -16.59
C ALA A 41 -2.17 -24.82 -15.87
N LEU A 42 -2.54 -23.55 -16.07
CA LEU A 42 -3.75 -22.93 -15.50
C LEU A 42 -5.03 -23.70 -15.79
N ARG A 43 -5.15 -24.33 -16.96
CA ARG A 43 -6.31 -25.17 -17.32
C ARG A 43 -6.39 -26.48 -16.54
N ARG A 44 -5.28 -26.95 -16.00
CA ARG A 44 -5.17 -28.21 -15.23
C ARG A 44 -5.34 -28.01 -13.73
N LEU A 45 -5.29 -26.75 -13.24
CA LEU A 45 -5.38 -26.46 -11.82
C LEU A 45 -6.77 -26.82 -11.26
N GLU A 46 -6.77 -27.51 -10.14
CA GLU A 46 -7.96 -27.79 -9.34
C GLU A 46 -8.19 -26.66 -8.33
N ARG A 47 -8.59 -25.48 -8.85
CA ARG A 47 -8.75 -24.25 -8.06
C ARG A 47 -9.77 -24.34 -6.92
N ASP A 48 -10.68 -25.31 -6.99
CA ASP A 48 -11.71 -25.52 -5.96
C ASP A 48 -11.18 -26.38 -4.78
N SER A 49 -9.93 -26.85 -4.84
CA SER A 49 -9.37 -27.76 -3.84
C SER A 49 -8.94 -27.07 -2.55
N ILE A 50 -8.44 -25.84 -2.64
CA ILE A 50 -7.91 -25.07 -1.51
C ILE A 50 -8.56 -23.67 -1.50
N PRO A 51 -9.19 -23.24 -0.40
CA PRO A 51 -9.71 -21.89 -0.26
C PRO A 51 -8.59 -20.88 -0.09
N VAL A 52 -8.77 -19.68 -0.64
CA VAL A 52 -7.82 -18.57 -0.53
C VAL A 52 -8.35 -17.53 0.44
N VAL A 53 -7.55 -17.17 1.43
CA VAL A 53 -7.79 -16.04 2.34
C VAL A 53 -7.04 -14.83 1.84
N GLU A 54 -7.76 -13.80 1.41
CA GLU A 54 -7.18 -12.51 1.04
C GLU A 54 -7.08 -11.60 2.25
N VAL A 55 -5.87 -11.16 2.57
CA VAL A 55 -5.58 -10.19 3.65
C VAL A 55 -5.20 -8.86 3.01
N PRO A 56 -6.12 -7.88 2.98
CA PRO A 56 -5.91 -6.62 2.30
C PRO A 56 -4.88 -5.72 3.01
N GLY A 57 -4.57 -4.61 2.37
CA GLY A 57 -3.70 -3.58 2.93
C GLY A 57 -4.42 -2.61 3.86
N PHE A 58 -3.68 -1.57 4.18
CA PHE A 58 -4.12 -0.39 4.90
C PHE A 58 -5.24 0.36 4.15
N GLY A 59 -6.26 0.83 4.85
CA GLY A 59 -7.19 1.77 4.25
C GLY A 59 -8.69 1.48 4.44
N GLU A 60 -9.06 0.46 5.21
CA GLU A 60 -10.47 0.24 5.54
C GLU A 60 -11.08 1.47 6.23
N THR A 61 -12.35 1.75 5.90
CA THR A 61 -13.06 2.93 6.44
C THR A 61 -13.27 2.81 7.94
N ILE A 62 -12.87 3.84 8.67
CA ILE A 62 -13.07 3.94 10.12
C ILE A 62 -14.23 4.87 10.41
N TYR A 63 -15.13 4.41 11.22
CA TYR A 63 -16.32 5.11 11.68
C TYR A 63 -16.25 5.40 13.17
N ARG A 64 -17.07 6.38 13.64
CA ARG A 64 -17.38 6.59 15.05
C ARG A 64 -18.87 6.38 15.29
N ASN A 65 -19.25 6.34 16.55
CA ASN A 65 -20.63 6.14 16.99
C ASN A 65 -21.21 4.75 16.62
N LEU A 66 -20.35 3.76 16.36
CA LEU A 66 -20.74 2.41 15.92
C LEU A 66 -21.70 1.66 16.87
N HIS A 67 -21.85 2.14 18.11
CA HIS A 67 -22.67 1.47 19.14
C HIS A 67 -23.79 2.37 19.67
N THR A 68 -24.09 3.50 19.00
CA THR A 68 -25.23 4.32 19.36
C THR A 68 -26.52 3.74 18.78
N ALA A 69 -27.62 3.84 19.53
CA ALA A 69 -28.91 3.26 19.14
C ALA A 69 -29.57 3.91 17.90
N ASP A 70 -29.01 5.03 17.41
CA ASP A 70 -29.46 5.73 16.22
C ASP A 70 -28.64 5.25 15.01
N GLU A 71 -29.18 4.31 14.26
CA GLU A 71 -28.58 3.72 13.04
C GLU A 71 -28.27 4.72 11.90
N GLY A 72 -28.29 6.00 12.12
CA GLY A 72 -28.01 7.03 11.12
C GLY A 72 -26.86 7.97 11.49
N ASP A 73 -26.21 7.76 12.62
CA ASP A 73 -25.24 8.71 13.19
C ASP A 73 -23.76 8.28 13.03
N ASP A 74 -23.51 7.21 12.26
CA ASP A 74 -22.16 6.76 11.96
C ASP A 74 -21.42 7.77 11.11
N THR A 75 -20.47 8.46 11.72
CA THR A 75 -19.66 9.47 11.02
C THR A 75 -18.33 8.85 10.60
N THR A 76 -17.98 8.95 9.32
CA THR A 76 -16.66 8.55 8.80
C THR A 76 -15.58 9.39 9.45
N VAL A 77 -14.59 8.73 10.04
CA VAL A 77 -13.38 9.34 10.61
C VAL A 77 -12.24 9.26 9.61
N PHE A 78 -12.13 8.13 8.90
CA PHE A 78 -11.14 7.87 7.88
C PHE A 78 -11.76 7.03 6.77
N GLY A 79 -11.43 7.31 5.51
CA GLY A 79 -11.94 6.58 4.35
C GLY A 79 -12.06 7.46 3.12
N PRO A 80 -12.61 6.94 2.02
CA PRO A 80 -12.72 7.66 0.75
C PRO A 80 -13.67 8.87 0.80
N SER A 81 -14.58 8.96 1.78
CA SER A 81 -15.40 10.14 1.98
C SER A 81 -14.61 11.23 2.72
N MET A 82 -14.35 12.32 2.05
CA MET A 82 -13.56 13.45 2.57
C MET A 82 -14.42 14.48 3.34
N ASP A 83 -15.54 14.06 3.93
CA ASP A 83 -16.57 14.95 4.47
C ASP A 83 -16.09 15.91 5.54
N ARG A 84 -15.08 15.50 6.33
CA ARG A 84 -14.48 16.35 7.37
C ARG A 84 -13.24 17.09 6.91
N LEU A 85 -12.46 16.46 6.07
CA LEU A 85 -11.16 16.96 5.67
C LEU A 85 -11.29 18.19 4.77
N ILE A 86 -12.19 18.16 3.77
CA ILE A 86 -12.40 19.31 2.88
C ILE A 86 -12.87 20.55 3.66
N PRO A 87 -13.87 20.48 4.54
CA PRO A 87 -14.26 21.62 5.37
C PRO A 87 -13.13 22.12 6.28
N ALA A 88 -12.40 21.22 6.94
CA ALA A 88 -11.26 21.59 7.77
C ALA A 88 -10.15 22.24 6.95
N LEU A 89 -9.81 21.69 5.78
CA LEU A 89 -8.83 22.28 4.87
C LEU A 89 -9.23 23.70 4.44
N LEU A 90 -10.43 23.89 3.98
CA LEU A 90 -10.93 25.22 3.56
C LEU A 90 -10.92 26.24 4.70
N LYS A 91 -11.14 25.80 5.94
CA LYS A 91 -11.12 26.65 7.14
C LYS A 91 -9.71 27.10 7.52
N TYR A 92 -8.73 26.20 7.51
CA TYR A 92 -7.40 26.45 8.07
C TYR A 92 -6.33 26.78 7.02
N LEU A 93 -6.46 26.32 5.76
CA LEU A 93 -5.49 26.53 4.69
C LEU A 93 -5.10 28.00 4.47
N PRO A 94 -6.04 28.99 4.46
CA PRO A 94 -5.65 30.39 4.26
C PRO A 94 -4.75 30.94 5.35
N GLY A 95 -4.98 30.58 6.62
CA GLY A 95 -4.14 30.94 7.75
C GLY A 95 -2.76 30.28 7.70
N PHE A 96 -2.73 29.01 7.34
CA PHE A 96 -1.51 28.24 7.13
C PHE A 96 -0.63 28.85 6.03
N LEU A 97 -1.18 29.06 4.82
CA LEU A 97 -0.45 29.67 3.71
C LEU A 97 0.06 31.08 4.04
N LYS A 98 -0.76 31.91 4.72
CA LYS A 98 -0.35 33.22 5.19
C LYS A 98 0.83 33.14 6.17
N GLY A 99 0.80 32.18 7.10
CA GLY A 99 1.90 31.95 8.05
C GLY A 99 3.20 31.55 7.33
N LEU A 100 3.14 30.66 6.35
CA LEU A 100 4.30 30.27 5.53
C LEU A 100 4.87 31.47 4.76
N MET A 101 4.01 32.24 4.06
CA MET A 101 4.45 33.40 3.27
C MET A 101 5.09 34.50 4.11
N LEU A 102 4.63 34.71 5.35
CA LEU A 102 5.14 35.71 6.28
C LEU A 102 6.30 35.18 7.15
N LYS A 103 6.65 33.90 7.02
CA LYS A 103 7.55 33.17 7.96
C LYS A 103 7.10 33.32 9.42
N ASP A 104 5.77 33.43 9.64
CA ASP A 104 5.14 33.49 10.95
C ASP A 104 4.77 32.07 11.39
N TYR A 105 5.72 31.41 12.02
CA TYR A 105 5.61 30.00 12.40
C TYR A 105 4.56 29.76 13.49
N ASP A 106 4.31 30.73 14.37
CA ASP A 106 3.21 30.66 15.34
C ASP A 106 1.84 30.62 14.64
N LEU A 107 1.67 31.41 13.58
CA LEU A 107 0.44 31.42 12.78
C LEU A 107 0.27 30.09 12.03
N VAL A 108 1.36 29.50 11.53
CA VAL A 108 1.35 28.17 10.91
C VAL A 108 0.85 27.13 11.93
N THR A 109 1.45 27.06 13.11
CA THR A 109 1.11 26.10 14.16
C THR A 109 -0.33 26.25 14.65
N LYS A 110 -0.81 27.50 14.83
CA LYS A 110 -2.19 27.82 15.24
C LYS A 110 -3.26 27.37 14.24
N ASN A 111 -2.92 27.19 12.97
CA ASN A 111 -3.86 26.71 11.97
C ASN A 111 -3.73 25.20 11.75
N LEU A 112 -2.53 24.68 11.79
CA LEU A 112 -2.23 23.31 11.43
C LEU A 112 -2.64 22.30 12.51
N GLY A 113 -2.35 22.55 13.79
CA GLY A 113 -2.77 21.68 14.88
C GLY A 113 -4.27 21.45 14.96
N PRO A 114 -5.08 22.54 15.05
CA PRO A 114 -6.53 22.42 15.02
C PRO A 114 -7.09 21.79 13.75
N PHE A 115 -6.47 22.05 12.58
CA PHE A 115 -6.84 21.37 11.33
C PHE A 115 -6.74 19.85 11.47
N VAL A 116 -5.61 19.37 11.95
CA VAL A 116 -5.37 17.95 12.09
C VAL A 116 -6.35 17.30 13.06
N LEU A 117 -6.56 17.90 14.23
CA LEU A 117 -7.52 17.37 15.19
C LEU A 117 -8.96 17.35 14.63
N GLU A 118 -9.36 18.40 13.90
CA GLU A 118 -10.70 18.46 13.30
C GLU A 118 -10.87 17.47 12.16
N ALA A 119 -9.84 17.29 11.33
CA ALA A 119 -9.86 16.38 10.20
C ALA A 119 -9.84 14.90 10.63
N PHE A 120 -9.10 14.56 11.70
CA PHE A 120 -8.84 13.18 12.15
C PHE A 120 -9.32 12.88 13.57
N ASP A 121 -10.27 13.66 14.07
CA ASP A 121 -10.88 13.43 15.37
C ASP A 121 -11.52 12.02 15.44
N GLY A 122 -11.06 11.21 16.39
CA GLY A 122 -11.46 9.82 16.58
C GLY A 122 -10.61 8.79 15.85
N LEU A 123 -9.61 9.19 15.01
CA LEU A 123 -8.73 8.25 14.32
C LEU A 123 -7.74 7.57 15.27
N GLY A 124 -7.11 8.32 16.17
CA GLY A 124 -6.09 7.80 17.08
C GLY A 124 -6.64 6.80 18.11
N CYS A 125 -5.73 6.05 18.69
CA CYS A 125 -6.01 5.06 19.72
C CYS A 125 -5.91 5.64 21.14
N ASN A 126 -6.23 4.82 22.14
CA ASN A 126 -5.89 5.10 23.53
C ASN A 126 -4.36 5.00 23.75
N PRO A 127 -3.81 5.57 24.83
CA PRO A 127 -2.38 5.52 25.09
C PRO A 127 -1.78 4.11 25.24
N ASP A 128 -2.59 3.10 25.51
CA ASP A 128 -2.19 1.70 25.54
C ASP A 128 -2.27 1.01 24.17
N GLY A 129 -2.61 1.76 23.12
CA GLY A 129 -2.76 1.26 21.76
C GLY A 129 -4.09 0.52 21.51
N THR A 130 -5.05 0.57 22.44
CA THR A 130 -6.40 0.03 22.20
C THR A 130 -7.27 1.03 21.44
N MET A 131 -8.31 0.52 20.78
CA MET A 131 -9.25 1.38 20.04
C MET A 131 -10.07 2.24 21.00
N LYS A 132 -10.35 3.50 20.62
CA LYS A 132 -11.28 4.35 21.35
C LYS A 132 -12.69 3.77 21.24
N GLU A 133 -13.43 3.82 22.35
CA GLU A 133 -14.81 3.32 22.41
C GLU A 133 -15.68 3.92 21.28
N GLY A 134 -16.48 3.09 20.64
CA GLY A 134 -17.37 3.49 19.54
C GLY A 134 -16.68 3.81 18.22
N THR A 135 -15.36 3.55 18.07
CA THR A 135 -14.65 3.72 16.80
C THR A 135 -14.20 2.38 16.23
N GLY A 136 -14.28 2.20 14.89
CA GLY A 136 -13.83 0.97 14.24
C GLY A 136 -14.29 0.85 12.79
N GLY A 137 -13.90 -0.24 12.14
CA GLY A 137 -14.40 -0.64 10.83
C GLY A 137 -15.79 -1.29 10.92
N LYS A 138 -16.49 -1.33 9.79
CA LYS A 138 -17.73 -2.09 9.59
C LYS A 138 -17.47 -3.25 8.65
N TYR A 139 -17.21 -4.40 9.20
CA TYR A 139 -16.96 -5.62 8.44
C TYR A 139 -17.54 -6.83 9.17
N ASP A 140 -17.82 -7.88 8.43
CA ASP A 140 -18.33 -9.15 8.96
C ASP A 140 -17.43 -10.30 8.54
N ASN A 141 -16.60 -10.75 9.45
CA ASN A 141 -15.72 -11.90 9.30
C ASN A 141 -16.36 -13.20 9.85
N SER A 142 -17.65 -13.19 10.20
CA SER A 142 -18.31 -14.34 10.82
C SER A 142 -18.53 -15.50 9.84
N LEU A 143 -18.64 -15.21 8.55
CA LEU A 143 -19.05 -16.18 7.51
C LEU A 143 -20.35 -16.92 7.87
N GLY A 144 -21.23 -16.28 8.65
CA GLY A 144 -22.47 -16.87 9.14
C GLY A 144 -22.29 -17.84 10.31
N LEU A 145 -21.15 -17.83 10.99
CA LEU A 145 -20.85 -18.66 12.16
C LEU A 145 -20.63 -17.78 13.41
N ASP A 146 -21.00 -18.31 14.59
CA ASP A 146 -20.66 -17.71 15.87
C ASP A 146 -19.23 -18.02 16.32
N GLU A 147 -18.88 -17.64 17.57
CA GLU A 147 -17.56 -17.90 18.17
C GLU A 147 -17.27 -19.40 18.40
N ASN A 148 -18.30 -20.24 18.43
CA ASN A 148 -18.19 -21.70 18.58
C ASN A 148 -18.26 -22.44 17.25
N LEU A 149 -18.17 -21.70 16.12
CA LEU A 149 -18.30 -22.20 14.75
C LEU A 149 -19.67 -22.86 14.46
N GLU A 150 -20.74 -22.41 15.13
CA GLU A 150 -22.10 -22.83 14.89
C GLU A 150 -22.86 -21.80 14.05
N PRO A 151 -23.81 -22.22 13.17
CA PRO A 151 -24.52 -21.31 12.28
C PRO A 151 -25.28 -20.20 13.03
N LEU A 152 -25.06 -18.95 12.65
CA LEU A 152 -25.84 -17.81 13.16
C LEU A 152 -27.29 -17.85 12.64
N PRO A 153 -28.26 -17.36 13.41
CA PRO A 153 -29.63 -17.19 12.90
C PRO A 153 -29.62 -16.22 11.71
N PRO A 154 -30.50 -16.44 10.68
CA PRO A 154 -30.58 -15.55 9.53
C PRO A 154 -30.81 -14.10 9.97
N ALA A 155 -30.05 -13.15 9.43
CA ALA A 155 -30.26 -11.72 9.68
C ALA A 155 -31.65 -11.29 9.16
N GLU A 156 -32.36 -10.50 9.96
CA GLU A 156 -33.60 -9.86 9.45
C GLU A 156 -33.22 -8.84 8.36
N PRO A 157 -34.02 -8.74 7.25
CA PRO A 157 -33.71 -7.79 6.19
C PRO A 157 -33.77 -6.35 6.71
N GLY A 158 -32.61 -5.69 6.80
CA GLY A 158 -32.55 -4.27 7.13
C GLY A 158 -33.04 -3.39 5.99
N GLU A 159 -33.75 -2.29 6.31
CA GLU A 159 -34.13 -1.28 5.33
C GLU A 159 -32.87 -0.52 4.84
N ILE A 160 -32.73 -0.35 3.52
CA ILE A 160 -31.63 0.42 2.91
C ILE A 160 -31.91 1.92 3.16
N PRO A 161 -31.03 2.67 3.85
CA PRO A 161 -31.26 4.11 4.10
C PRO A 161 -31.17 4.92 2.81
N GLU A 162 -32.04 5.91 2.64
CA GLU A 162 -31.93 6.87 1.54
C GLU A 162 -30.74 7.83 1.75
N PRO A 163 -29.98 8.20 0.69
CA PRO A 163 -28.80 9.07 0.80
C PRO A 163 -29.17 10.48 1.26
N GLY A 164 -28.46 10.99 2.27
CA GLY A 164 -28.68 12.29 2.88
C GLY A 164 -28.36 13.49 1.97
N VAL A 165 -28.78 14.70 2.39
CA VAL A 165 -28.57 15.96 1.63
C VAL A 165 -27.08 16.31 1.51
N ILE A 166 -26.25 15.91 2.48
CA ILE A 166 -24.79 16.10 2.49
C ILE A 166 -24.14 15.20 1.45
N ASP A 167 -24.61 13.96 1.28
CA ASP A 167 -24.13 13.04 0.25
C ASP A 167 -24.35 13.59 -1.17
N LYS A 168 -25.43 14.32 -1.37
CA LYS A 168 -25.72 14.99 -2.65
C LYS A 168 -24.82 16.21 -2.91
N LEU A 169 -24.30 16.87 -1.87
CA LEU A 169 -23.38 18.01 -2.00
C LEU A 169 -21.93 17.54 -2.13
N SER A 170 -21.53 16.57 -1.32
CA SER A 170 -20.24 15.87 -1.39
C SER A 170 -20.07 15.19 -2.75
N GLY A 171 -21.10 14.52 -3.24
CA GLY A 171 -21.13 13.95 -4.59
C GLY A 171 -20.99 15.00 -5.71
N LYS A 172 -21.41 16.25 -5.52
CA LYS A 172 -21.18 17.34 -6.48
C LYS A 172 -19.76 17.90 -6.42
N ILE A 173 -19.16 17.98 -5.24
CA ILE A 173 -17.77 18.43 -5.05
C ILE A 173 -16.82 17.34 -5.51
N SER A 174 -17.04 16.07 -5.15
CA SER A 174 -16.35 14.91 -5.70
C SER A 174 -16.48 14.87 -7.22
N SER A 175 -17.68 15.07 -7.78
CA SER A 175 -17.87 15.11 -9.24
C SER A 175 -17.19 16.31 -9.92
N PHE A 176 -16.93 17.41 -9.22
CA PHE A 176 -16.14 18.53 -9.74
C PHE A 176 -14.64 18.20 -9.77
N PHE A 177 -14.11 17.62 -8.70
CA PHE A 177 -12.74 17.09 -8.69
C PHE A 177 -12.58 15.90 -9.63
N ASP A 178 -13.56 15.01 -9.68
CA ASP A 178 -13.64 13.92 -10.66
C ASP A 178 -13.65 14.43 -12.11
N LYS A 179 -14.34 15.55 -12.39
CA LYS A 179 -14.30 16.18 -13.72
C LYS A 179 -12.97 16.86 -14.03
N LEU A 180 -12.28 17.36 -13.01
CA LEU A 180 -10.96 17.98 -13.15
C LEU A 180 -9.86 16.91 -13.32
N MET A 181 -10.10 15.72 -12.77
CA MET A 181 -9.12 14.61 -12.67
C MET A 181 -9.47 13.40 -13.56
N LYS A 182 -10.61 13.39 -14.28
CA LYS A 182 -10.99 12.27 -15.16
C LYS A 182 -10.44 12.44 -16.58
N PRO A 183 -9.80 11.38 -17.12
CA PRO A 183 -9.66 11.24 -18.56
C PRO A 183 -11.05 11.12 -19.23
N SER A 184 -11.16 11.58 -20.45
CA SER A 184 -12.40 11.52 -21.25
C SER A 184 -12.93 10.09 -21.32
N VAL A 185 -14.12 9.85 -20.79
CA VAL A 185 -14.79 8.54 -20.84
C VAL A 185 -15.10 8.20 -22.31
N PRO A 186 -14.69 7.02 -22.80
CA PRO A 186 -15.18 6.49 -24.06
C PRO A 186 -16.72 6.33 -24.02
N PRO A 187 -17.42 6.34 -25.17
CA PRO A 187 -18.87 6.24 -25.20
C PRO A 187 -19.33 4.94 -24.53
N ALA A 188 -20.41 5.04 -23.76
CA ALA A 188 -20.98 3.95 -22.98
C ALA A 188 -21.17 2.68 -23.81
N VAL A 189 -20.54 1.60 -23.37
CA VAL A 189 -20.85 0.24 -23.82
C VAL A 189 -22.26 -0.10 -23.30
N PRO A 190 -23.11 -0.77 -24.09
CA PRO A 190 -24.45 -1.18 -23.63
C PRO A 190 -24.32 -2.03 -22.35
N GLU A 191 -25.18 -1.78 -21.37
CA GLU A 191 -25.26 -2.60 -20.16
C GLU A 191 -25.41 -4.08 -20.55
N PRO A 192 -24.54 -4.97 -20.04
CA PRO A 192 -24.71 -6.40 -20.26
C PRO A 192 -26.02 -6.87 -19.63
N ASP A 193 -26.67 -7.81 -20.32
CA ASP A 193 -27.90 -8.44 -19.88
C ASP A 193 -27.73 -8.95 -18.44
N ALA A 194 -28.58 -8.50 -17.51
CA ALA A 194 -28.45 -8.78 -16.08
C ALA A 194 -28.54 -10.29 -15.72
N ASP A 195 -28.96 -11.13 -16.68
CA ASP A 195 -29.05 -12.59 -16.53
C ASP A 195 -27.81 -13.34 -17.06
N ALA A 196 -26.88 -12.66 -17.70
CA ALA A 196 -25.61 -13.23 -18.12
C ALA A 196 -24.49 -12.75 -17.19
N ILE A 197 -24.36 -13.33 -16.01
CA ILE A 197 -23.11 -13.25 -15.25
C ILE A 197 -22.10 -14.07 -16.05
N PRO A 198 -21.14 -13.47 -16.79
CA PRO A 198 -20.07 -14.25 -17.36
C PRO A 198 -19.33 -14.88 -16.19
N GLU A 199 -19.26 -16.21 -16.16
CA GLU A 199 -18.32 -16.86 -15.23
C GLU A 199 -16.97 -16.19 -15.43
N PRO A 200 -16.33 -15.63 -14.37
CA PRO A 200 -15.01 -15.07 -14.51
C PRO A 200 -14.10 -16.17 -15.06
N LYS A 201 -13.54 -15.95 -16.22
CA LYS A 201 -12.74 -16.92 -16.98
C LYS A 201 -11.52 -17.38 -16.18
N TYR A 202 -11.13 -16.63 -15.14
CA TYR A 202 -10.08 -16.88 -14.14
C TYR A 202 -10.51 -16.15 -12.85
N GLY A 203 -11.42 -16.69 -12.09
CA GLY A 203 -11.86 -16.13 -10.82
C GLY A 203 -11.59 -17.12 -9.70
N TYR A 204 -11.08 -16.64 -8.60
CA TYR A 204 -11.01 -17.40 -7.35
C TYR A 204 -12.42 -17.89 -7.02
N ARG A 205 -12.68 -19.18 -7.15
CA ARG A 205 -14.01 -19.74 -6.85
C ARG A 205 -14.28 -19.85 -5.36
N HIS A 206 -13.22 -19.81 -4.53
CA HIS A 206 -13.28 -19.91 -3.07
C HIS A 206 -12.33 -18.89 -2.42
N THR A 207 -12.55 -17.61 -2.71
CA THR A 207 -11.78 -16.52 -2.10
C THR A 207 -12.60 -15.91 -0.96
N PHE A 208 -11.97 -15.76 0.18
CA PHE A 208 -12.52 -15.18 1.40
C PHE A 208 -11.70 -13.98 1.81
N LYS A 209 -12.29 -12.78 1.78
CA LYS A 209 -11.63 -11.55 2.20
C LYS A 209 -11.70 -11.43 3.71
N PHE A 210 -10.55 -11.27 4.36
CA PHE A 210 -10.43 -10.94 5.77
C PHE A 210 -10.30 -9.44 5.93
N ASP A 211 -11.31 -8.77 6.49
CA ASP A 211 -11.27 -7.34 6.78
C ASP A 211 -10.87 -7.10 8.24
N PHE A 212 -10.07 -6.06 8.49
CA PHE A 212 -9.57 -5.73 9.82
C PHE A 212 -9.44 -4.23 10.07
N ASP A 213 -9.49 -3.83 11.33
CA ASP A 213 -9.16 -2.45 11.72
C ASP A 213 -7.64 -2.27 11.72
N TRP A 214 -7.14 -1.65 10.66
CA TRP A 214 -5.72 -1.43 10.40
C TRP A 214 -4.98 -0.66 11.49
N ARG A 215 -5.70 -0.05 12.44
CA ARG A 215 -5.12 0.68 13.57
C ARG A 215 -4.65 -0.23 14.70
N LYS A 216 -5.23 -1.42 14.84
CA LYS A 216 -4.88 -2.39 15.87
C LYS A 216 -3.42 -2.85 15.75
N ASP A 217 -2.89 -3.37 16.85
CA ASP A 217 -1.60 -4.05 16.84
C ASP A 217 -1.65 -5.39 16.07
N MET A 218 -0.51 -5.78 15.52
CA MET A 218 -0.43 -6.95 14.63
C MET A 218 -0.75 -8.26 15.37
N HIS A 219 -0.42 -8.40 16.66
CA HIS A 219 -0.78 -9.57 17.45
C HIS A 219 -2.31 -9.74 17.55
N THR A 220 -3.02 -8.65 17.86
CA THR A 220 -4.48 -8.67 17.90
C THR A 220 -5.09 -9.06 16.56
N ILE A 221 -4.61 -8.46 15.45
CA ILE A 221 -5.15 -8.77 14.11
C ILE A 221 -4.79 -10.19 13.69
N ALA A 222 -3.59 -10.69 14.02
CA ALA A 222 -3.18 -12.06 13.74
C ALA A 222 -4.08 -13.09 14.44
N GLY A 223 -4.50 -12.81 15.69
CA GLY A 223 -5.49 -13.61 16.41
C GLY A 223 -6.87 -13.61 15.72
N GLU A 224 -7.33 -12.44 15.25
CA GLU A 224 -8.57 -12.32 14.48
C GLU A 224 -8.48 -13.08 13.12
N LEU A 225 -7.32 -13.04 12.46
CA LEU A 225 -7.06 -13.81 11.23
C LEU A 225 -7.09 -15.32 11.50
N ARG A 226 -6.53 -15.79 12.61
CA ARG A 226 -6.60 -17.19 13.01
C ARG A 226 -8.05 -17.65 13.13
N ASP A 227 -8.88 -16.90 13.85
CA ASP A 227 -10.29 -17.21 13.99
C ASP A 227 -11.04 -17.22 12.65
N PHE A 228 -10.63 -16.34 11.74
CA PHE A 228 -11.18 -16.29 10.39
C PHE A 228 -10.77 -17.52 9.56
N VAL A 229 -9.51 -17.94 9.61
CA VAL A 229 -9.00 -19.14 8.95
C VAL A 229 -9.79 -20.38 9.43
N GLU A 230 -10.04 -20.52 10.73
CA GLU A 230 -10.85 -21.61 11.27
C GLU A 230 -12.30 -21.59 10.71
N ARG A 231 -12.90 -20.40 10.56
CA ARG A 231 -14.22 -20.26 9.93
C ARG A 231 -14.19 -20.67 8.45
N VAL A 232 -13.16 -20.24 7.70
CA VAL A 232 -13.01 -20.64 6.29
C VAL A 232 -12.87 -22.15 6.16
N LYS A 233 -12.02 -22.80 6.97
CA LYS A 233 -11.88 -24.26 7.01
C LYS A 233 -13.22 -24.93 7.31
N LYS A 234 -13.97 -24.41 8.28
CA LYS A 234 -15.28 -24.95 8.67
C LYS A 234 -16.31 -24.85 7.54
N VAL A 235 -16.43 -23.70 6.86
CA VAL A 235 -17.47 -23.52 5.80
C VAL A 235 -17.12 -24.24 4.51
N THR A 236 -15.82 -24.42 4.22
CA THR A 236 -15.35 -25.08 2.99
C THR A 236 -15.15 -26.59 3.18
N GLY A 237 -14.93 -27.04 4.40
CA GLY A 237 -14.52 -28.42 4.70
C GLY A 237 -13.06 -28.72 4.35
N SER A 238 -12.28 -27.70 4.00
CA SER A 238 -10.83 -27.83 3.75
C SER A 238 -10.07 -27.94 5.06
N GLU A 239 -8.99 -28.71 5.07
CA GLU A 239 -8.05 -28.78 6.20
C GLU A 239 -7.03 -27.65 6.17
N GLN A 240 -6.78 -27.04 4.99
CA GLN A 240 -5.77 -26.02 4.75
C GLN A 240 -6.34 -24.83 3.98
N VAL A 241 -5.67 -23.69 4.08
CA VAL A 241 -5.95 -22.48 3.30
C VAL A 241 -4.67 -21.99 2.61
N ALA A 242 -4.81 -21.35 1.46
CA ALA A 242 -3.79 -20.48 0.92
C ALA A 242 -4.03 -19.05 1.40
N ILE A 243 -2.98 -18.26 1.60
CA ILE A 243 -3.10 -16.85 2.02
C ILE A 243 -2.45 -15.95 0.97
N THR A 244 -3.18 -14.93 0.53
CA THR A 244 -2.61 -13.81 -0.23
C THR A 244 -2.61 -12.57 0.64
N ALA A 245 -1.44 -11.95 0.80
CA ALA A 245 -1.26 -10.78 1.63
C ALA A 245 -0.90 -9.57 0.78
N PHE A 246 -1.54 -8.43 1.03
CA PHE A 246 -1.27 -7.20 0.31
C PHE A 246 -0.90 -6.06 1.25
N SER A 247 0.16 -5.27 0.90
CA SER A 247 0.52 -4.05 1.63
C SER A 247 0.72 -4.31 3.14
N GLN A 248 0.01 -3.60 4.02
CA GLN A 248 0.01 -3.83 5.47
C GLN A 248 -0.47 -5.24 5.84
N GLY A 249 -1.32 -5.87 5.02
CA GLY A 249 -1.73 -7.26 5.23
C GLY A 249 -0.55 -8.23 5.32
N ASN A 250 0.59 -7.91 4.71
CA ASN A 250 1.82 -8.70 4.86
C ASN A 250 2.36 -8.64 6.30
N CYS A 251 2.23 -7.51 7.00
CA CYS A 251 2.61 -7.41 8.41
C CYS A 251 1.70 -8.31 9.28
N VAL A 252 0.40 -8.33 8.98
CA VAL A 252 -0.58 -9.20 9.64
C VAL A 252 -0.26 -10.67 9.41
N VAL A 253 -0.07 -11.07 8.16
CA VAL A 253 0.22 -12.47 7.78
C VAL A 253 1.57 -12.92 8.34
N MET A 254 2.59 -12.06 8.34
CA MET A 254 3.89 -12.37 8.94
C MET A 254 3.76 -12.62 10.45
N THR A 255 2.93 -11.83 11.16
CA THR A 255 2.67 -12.04 12.58
C THR A 255 1.88 -13.33 12.82
N TYR A 256 0.86 -13.58 12.01
CA TYR A 256 0.11 -14.84 12.03
C TYR A 256 1.03 -16.06 11.84
N LEU A 257 1.90 -16.02 10.82
CA LEU A 257 2.85 -17.09 10.54
C LEU A 257 3.90 -17.24 11.65
N TYR A 258 4.34 -16.13 12.26
CA TYR A 258 5.24 -16.17 13.41
C TYR A 258 4.61 -16.91 14.59
N GLU A 259 3.39 -16.54 14.96
CA GLU A 259 2.71 -17.05 16.15
C GLU A 259 2.12 -18.45 15.97
N TYR A 260 1.48 -18.71 14.83
CA TYR A 260 0.67 -19.92 14.60
C TYR A 260 1.30 -20.91 13.63
N TYR A 261 2.45 -20.58 13.05
CA TYR A 261 3.17 -21.48 12.16
C TYR A 261 4.61 -21.71 12.61
N TYR A 262 5.42 -20.65 12.71
CA TYR A 262 6.86 -20.75 12.95
C TYR A 262 7.19 -21.14 14.41
N THR A 263 6.55 -20.51 15.41
CA THR A 263 6.74 -20.81 16.82
C THR A 263 5.81 -21.92 17.34
N GLU A 264 4.81 -22.31 16.56
CA GLU A 264 3.85 -23.35 16.96
C GLU A 264 4.53 -24.73 16.95
N THR A 265 4.26 -25.49 17.98
CA THR A 265 4.81 -26.84 18.16
C THR A 265 3.80 -27.95 17.88
N ASP A 266 2.51 -27.62 17.80
CA ASP A 266 1.46 -28.56 17.45
C ASP A 266 1.40 -28.76 15.91
N PRO A 267 1.73 -29.96 15.41
CA PRO A 267 1.71 -30.20 13.97
C PRO A 267 0.35 -30.01 13.30
N GLU A 268 -0.76 -30.23 14.03
CA GLU A 268 -2.11 -30.08 13.48
C GLU A 268 -2.44 -28.60 13.22
N VAL A 269 -2.06 -27.69 14.12
CA VAL A 269 -2.21 -26.24 13.95
C VAL A 269 -1.27 -25.72 12.87
N ARG A 270 -0.03 -26.21 12.85
CA ARG A 270 0.99 -25.81 11.88
C ARG A 270 0.65 -26.22 10.44
N ASP A 271 -0.19 -27.22 10.25
CA ASP A 271 -0.54 -27.75 8.91
C ASP A 271 -1.69 -26.97 8.23
N ASP A 272 -2.19 -25.89 8.84
CA ASP A 272 -3.29 -25.10 8.30
C ASP A 272 -2.95 -24.34 7.00
N ILE A 273 -1.67 -24.14 6.70
CA ILE A 273 -1.21 -23.33 5.56
C ILE A 273 -0.79 -24.21 4.40
N TYR A 274 -1.40 -23.98 3.23
CA TYR A 274 -1.07 -24.64 1.97
C TYR A 274 -0.03 -23.84 1.16
N ALA A 275 -0.27 -22.54 0.95
CA ALA A 275 0.62 -21.65 0.22
C ALA A 275 0.49 -20.22 0.75
N VAL A 276 1.51 -19.38 0.55
CA VAL A 276 1.49 -17.96 0.93
C VAL A 276 2.05 -17.09 -0.20
N VAL A 277 1.31 -16.03 -0.55
CA VAL A 277 1.77 -15.05 -1.54
C VAL A 277 1.83 -13.66 -0.91
N PHE A 278 3.01 -13.06 -0.93
CA PHE A 278 3.29 -11.72 -0.43
C PHE A 278 3.31 -10.72 -1.59
N MET A 279 2.43 -9.72 -1.56
CA MET A 279 2.29 -8.74 -2.63
C MET A 279 2.48 -7.33 -2.10
N CYS A 280 3.37 -6.56 -2.74
CA CYS A 280 3.64 -5.16 -2.39
C CYS A 280 3.80 -4.96 -0.87
N GLY A 281 4.67 -5.74 -0.25
CA GLY A 281 4.71 -5.93 1.21
C GLY A 281 5.25 -4.75 1.99
N ALA A 282 4.51 -4.28 3.01
CA ALA A 282 4.91 -3.19 3.90
C ALA A 282 5.83 -3.63 5.06
N MET A 283 6.13 -4.92 5.20
CA MET A 283 6.80 -5.50 6.37
C MET A 283 8.28 -5.12 6.55
N ASN A 284 8.95 -4.64 5.49
CA ASN A 284 10.32 -4.12 5.60
C ASN A 284 10.36 -2.60 5.74
N GLY A 285 9.21 -1.95 5.77
CA GLY A 285 9.06 -0.54 6.01
C GLY A 285 8.46 0.23 4.83
N VAL A 286 7.77 1.31 5.18
CA VAL A 286 7.21 2.30 4.28
C VAL A 286 7.76 3.65 4.71
N SER A 287 8.77 4.18 4.01
CA SER A 287 9.45 5.43 4.38
C SER A 287 8.46 6.58 4.52
N ALA A 288 7.47 6.59 3.66
CA ALA A 288 6.41 7.57 3.68
C ALA A 288 5.55 7.53 4.97
N CYS A 289 5.36 6.39 5.62
CA CYS A 289 4.75 6.29 6.94
C CYS A 289 5.75 6.65 8.06
N ALA A 290 6.99 6.22 7.92
CA ALA A 290 8.00 6.32 8.97
C ALA A 290 8.56 7.74 9.13
N ASP A 291 8.97 8.39 8.04
CA ASP A 291 9.67 9.69 8.08
C ASP A 291 8.86 10.81 8.76
N PRO A 292 7.53 10.89 8.57
CA PRO A 292 6.74 11.85 9.31
C PRO A 292 6.80 11.71 10.82
N VAL A 293 6.82 10.52 11.35
CA VAL A 293 6.79 10.25 12.80
C VAL A 293 8.18 10.03 13.42
N SER A 294 9.24 9.96 12.59
CA SER A 294 10.64 9.98 13.03
C SER A 294 11.31 11.36 12.89
N GLY A 295 10.60 12.34 12.36
CA GLY A 295 11.14 13.69 12.13
C GLY A 295 12.15 13.79 10.97
N ALA A 296 12.17 12.77 10.09
CA ALA A 296 13.10 12.67 8.97
C ALA A 296 12.57 13.33 7.67
N ILE A 297 11.53 14.13 7.76
CA ILE A 297 10.93 14.80 6.60
C ILE A 297 11.92 15.73 5.93
N LYS A 298 12.02 15.61 4.61
CA LYS A 298 12.75 16.51 3.74
C LYS A 298 11.96 16.70 2.45
N LEU A 299 11.76 17.94 2.02
CA LEU A 299 11.14 18.26 0.75
C LEU A 299 12.19 18.70 -0.25
N GLU A 300 12.13 18.20 -1.49
CA GLU A 300 12.97 18.61 -2.59
C GLU A 300 12.12 19.04 -3.78
N GLY A 301 12.54 20.09 -4.50
CA GLY A 301 11.77 20.65 -5.61
C GLY A 301 11.57 19.64 -6.76
N LEU A 302 12.60 18.84 -7.07
CA LEU A 302 12.52 17.80 -8.09
C LEU A 302 11.54 16.67 -7.69
N SER A 303 11.59 16.24 -6.44
CA SER A 303 10.68 15.20 -5.93
C SER A 303 9.24 15.67 -5.93
N LEU A 304 9.00 16.95 -5.61
CA LEU A 304 7.68 17.56 -5.70
C LEU A 304 7.18 17.60 -7.16
N LEU A 305 8.04 17.94 -8.12
CA LEU A 305 7.69 17.91 -9.55
C LEU A 305 7.32 16.48 -9.97
N ARG A 306 8.15 15.48 -9.67
CA ARG A 306 7.92 14.08 -9.99
C ARG A 306 6.59 13.58 -9.43
N PHE A 307 6.35 13.85 -8.16
CA PHE A 307 5.11 13.47 -7.49
C PHE A 307 3.87 14.13 -8.13
N LEU A 308 3.89 15.44 -8.38
CA LEU A 308 2.77 16.12 -9.03
C LEU A 308 2.50 15.57 -10.43
N LYS A 309 3.55 15.22 -11.18
CA LYS A 309 3.43 14.59 -12.49
C LYS A 309 2.82 13.20 -12.40
N SER A 310 3.19 12.39 -11.41
CA SER A 310 2.67 11.02 -11.21
C SER A 310 1.18 10.96 -10.86
N LEU A 311 0.60 12.08 -10.43
CA LEU A 311 -0.84 12.21 -10.17
C LEU A 311 -1.67 12.50 -11.44
N LEU A 312 -1.03 12.84 -12.54
CA LEU A 312 -1.69 13.26 -13.77
C LEU A 312 -1.82 12.08 -14.75
N GLY A 313 -2.86 12.09 -15.57
CA GLY A 313 -3.06 11.11 -16.64
C GLY A 313 -2.44 11.56 -17.97
N ALA A 314 -2.61 10.78 -19.04
CA ALA A 314 -1.95 10.97 -20.35
C ALA A 314 -2.80 11.72 -21.40
N ASP A 315 -3.79 12.54 -21.03
CA ASP A 315 -4.62 13.29 -21.98
C ASP A 315 -4.00 14.65 -22.42
N SER A 316 -4.57 15.28 -23.43
CA SER A 316 -4.04 16.53 -24.01
C SER A 316 -4.09 17.73 -23.06
N LEU A 317 -5.02 17.77 -22.09
CA LEU A 317 -5.09 18.83 -21.06
C LEU A 317 -3.96 18.61 -20.06
N THR A 318 -3.74 17.39 -19.68
CA THR A 318 -2.64 16.95 -18.82
C THR A 318 -1.29 17.34 -19.39
N LEU A 319 -1.06 17.18 -20.70
CA LEU A 319 0.18 17.62 -21.35
C LEU A 319 0.46 19.12 -21.13
N GLY A 320 -0.57 19.96 -21.20
CA GLY A 320 -0.42 21.39 -20.89
C GLY A 320 -0.01 21.65 -19.44
N ILE A 321 -0.56 20.86 -18.50
CA ILE A 321 -0.22 20.94 -17.07
C ILE A 321 1.21 20.45 -16.87
N TYR A 322 1.65 19.39 -17.52
CA TYR A 322 3.05 18.92 -17.48
C TYR A 322 4.04 20.03 -17.83
N TYR A 323 3.84 20.70 -18.98
CA TYR A 323 4.70 21.79 -19.40
C TYR A 323 4.68 22.97 -18.42
N MET A 324 3.52 23.26 -17.80
CA MET A 324 3.42 24.28 -16.78
C MET A 324 4.22 23.90 -15.53
N LEU A 325 4.13 22.66 -15.06
CA LEU A 325 4.89 22.18 -13.90
C LEU A 325 6.40 22.22 -14.18
N GLU A 326 6.85 21.78 -15.37
CA GLU A 326 8.24 21.90 -15.79
C GLU A 326 8.74 23.35 -15.80
N MET A 327 7.92 24.28 -16.31
CA MET A 327 8.25 25.69 -16.28
C MET A 327 8.39 26.23 -14.86
N LEU A 328 7.45 25.87 -13.97
CA LEU A 328 7.49 26.28 -12.56
C LEU A 328 8.75 25.74 -11.85
N TYR A 329 9.12 24.49 -12.14
CA TYR A 329 10.37 23.90 -11.65
C TYR A 329 11.61 24.64 -12.21
N ALA A 330 11.65 24.84 -13.53
CA ALA A 330 12.79 25.50 -14.21
C ALA A 330 13.06 26.93 -13.71
N VAL A 331 12.02 27.65 -13.27
CA VAL A 331 12.17 29.00 -12.67
C VAL A 331 12.34 28.97 -11.14
N GLY A 332 12.48 27.79 -10.53
CA GLY A 332 12.80 27.61 -9.12
C GLY A 332 11.63 27.77 -8.14
N VAL A 333 10.39 27.70 -8.62
CA VAL A 333 9.20 27.82 -7.73
C VAL A 333 9.15 26.67 -6.75
N PHE A 334 9.40 25.43 -7.19
CA PHE A 334 9.37 24.26 -6.31
C PHE A 334 10.55 24.23 -5.35
N ASP A 335 11.74 24.64 -5.78
CA ASP A 335 12.91 24.77 -4.90
C ASP A 335 12.66 25.82 -3.82
N GLY A 336 12.08 26.98 -4.19
CA GLY A 336 11.69 28.01 -3.22
C GLY A 336 10.63 27.56 -2.24
N LEU A 337 9.65 26.76 -2.68
CA LEU A 337 8.65 26.16 -1.79
C LEU A 337 9.30 25.14 -0.84
N ALA A 338 10.16 24.27 -1.37
CA ALA A 338 10.90 23.29 -0.59
C ALA A 338 11.78 23.96 0.48
N GLU A 339 12.48 25.06 0.13
CA GLU A 339 13.28 25.85 1.08
C GLU A 339 12.41 26.40 2.22
N ILE A 340 11.26 27.02 1.92
CA ILE A 340 10.33 27.56 2.93
C ILE A 340 9.84 26.45 3.87
N VAL A 341 9.49 25.28 3.33
CA VAL A 341 9.01 24.14 4.13
C VAL A 341 10.14 23.59 4.98
N ASN A 342 11.34 23.40 4.42
CA ASN A 342 12.50 22.88 5.16
C ASN A 342 12.97 23.85 6.24
N ASP A 343 12.98 25.17 5.99
CA ASP A 343 13.25 26.21 7.00
C ASP A 343 12.25 26.11 8.16
N TYR A 344 10.98 25.89 7.83
CA TYR A 344 9.93 25.68 8.81
C TYR A 344 10.19 24.39 9.60
N LEU A 345 10.56 23.28 8.96
CA LEU A 345 10.88 22.00 9.60
C LEU A 345 12.13 22.10 10.52
N ALA A 346 13.09 22.94 10.17
CA ALA A 346 14.32 23.14 10.93
C ALA A 346 14.12 24.00 12.20
N ALA A 347 13.04 24.78 12.29
CA ALA A 347 12.79 25.61 13.47
C ALA A 347 12.27 24.73 14.61
N ASP A 348 12.82 24.93 15.83
CA ASP A 348 12.56 24.08 17.00
C ASP A 348 11.27 24.51 17.73
N PHE A 349 10.15 23.82 17.43
CA PHE A 349 8.85 24.04 18.07
C PHE A 349 8.23 22.76 18.66
N ASP A 350 9.04 21.77 19.03
CA ASP A 350 8.63 20.40 19.31
C ASP A 350 7.55 20.26 20.40
N ALA A 351 7.60 21.08 21.45
CA ALA A 351 6.70 20.92 22.60
C ALA A 351 5.21 21.21 22.31
N ALA A 352 4.90 22.02 21.26
CA ALA A 352 3.51 22.42 20.98
C ALA A 352 2.75 21.42 20.07
N VAL A 353 3.44 20.45 19.48
CA VAL A 353 2.91 19.60 18.40
C VAL A 353 2.76 18.14 18.82
N ASP A 354 3.56 17.68 19.77
CA ASP A 354 3.51 16.30 20.29
C ASP A 354 2.11 15.80 20.62
N PRO A 355 1.24 16.60 21.28
CA PRO A 355 -0.10 16.13 21.61
C PRO A 355 -0.93 15.79 20.35
N TYR A 356 -0.83 16.61 19.29
CA TYR A 356 -1.63 16.41 18.07
C TYR A 356 -1.22 15.16 17.30
N LEU A 357 0.08 14.92 17.22
CA LEU A 357 0.62 13.76 16.53
C LEU A 357 0.31 12.46 17.28
N LEU A 358 0.48 12.46 18.60
CA LEU A 358 0.19 11.29 19.44
C LEU A 358 -1.31 11.00 19.57
N GLU A 359 -2.17 12.02 19.48
CA GLU A 359 -3.63 11.84 19.47
C GLU A 359 -4.18 11.33 18.14
N THR A 360 -3.34 11.29 17.09
CA THR A 360 -3.67 10.81 15.75
C THR A 360 -2.76 9.64 15.35
N PHE A 361 -1.93 9.82 14.33
CA PHE A 361 -1.11 8.73 13.75
C PHE A 361 -0.03 8.18 14.68
N GLY A 362 0.60 9.03 15.48
CA GLY A 362 1.67 8.63 16.42
C GLY A 362 1.19 7.79 17.61
N GLY A 363 -0.12 7.57 17.75
CA GLY A 363 -0.72 6.69 18.76
C GLY A 363 -1.29 5.38 18.20
N ILE A 364 -1.09 5.08 16.91
CA ILE A 364 -1.71 3.94 16.21
C ILE A 364 -0.72 2.79 16.04
N PRO A 365 -0.88 1.65 16.76
CA PRO A 365 0.07 0.53 16.67
C PRO A 365 0.23 -0.02 15.23
N GLY A 366 -0.87 -0.21 14.50
CA GLY A 366 -0.81 -0.73 13.14
C GLY A 366 -0.08 0.18 12.14
N PHE A 367 0.00 1.49 12.43
CA PHE A 367 0.80 2.42 11.65
C PHE A 367 2.31 2.20 11.86
N PHE A 368 2.72 1.90 13.09
CA PHE A 368 4.13 1.58 13.40
C PHE A 368 4.58 0.28 12.77
N ALA A 369 3.71 -0.72 12.64
CA ALA A 369 4.07 -2.00 12.01
C ALA A 369 4.54 -1.85 10.54
N MET A 370 4.20 -0.75 9.88
CA MET A 370 4.67 -0.42 8.53
C MET A 370 6.02 0.32 8.53
N MET A 371 6.86 0.18 9.55
CA MET A 371 8.19 0.79 9.62
C MET A 371 9.28 -0.28 9.59
N SER A 372 10.46 0.07 9.04
CA SER A 372 11.64 -0.77 9.27
C SER A 372 12.06 -0.72 10.74
N PRO A 373 12.83 -1.73 11.23
CA PRO A 373 13.30 -1.73 12.62
C PRO A 373 14.08 -0.46 13.00
N GLU A 374 14.89 0.05 12.06
CA GLU A 374 15.68 1.27 12.26
C GLU A 374 14.76 2.50 12.36
N LYS A 375 13.80 2.61 11.44
CA LYS A 375 12.87 3.75 11.41
C LYS A 375 11.91 3.73 12.60
N TYR A 376 11.49 2.55 13.05
CA TYR A 376 10.72 2.43 14.28
C TYR A 376 11.49 2.97 15.50
N LYS A 377 12.77 2.61 15.63
CA LYS A 377 13.60 3.11 16.72
C LYS A 377 13.74 4.63 16.68
N GLU A 378 13.98 5.22 15.50
CA GLU A 378 14.01 6.67 15.30
C GLU A 378 12.66 7.31 15.71
N ALA A 379 11.54 6.71 15.30
CA ALA A 379 10.20 7.18 15.65
C ALA A 379 9.90 7.08 17.14
N GLU A 380 10.31 5.99 17.79
CA GLU A 380 10.17 5.83 19.25
C GLU A 380 10.95 6.90 20.01
N GLU A 381 12.23 7.14 19.63
CA GLU A 381 13.06 8.17 20.23
C GLU A 381 12.51 9.59 19.99
N PHE A 382 11.92 9.83 18.83
CA PHE A 382 11.37 11.13 18.45
C PHE A 382 10.04 11.45 19.14
N LEU A 383 9.10 10.49 19.19
CA LEU A 383 7.75 10.69 19.71
C LEU A 383 7.68 10.57 21.23
N PHE A 384 8.44 9.64 21.81
CA PHE A 384 8.39 9.30 23.22
C PHE A 384 9.68 9.70 23.95
N ALA A 385 10.17 10.89 23.66
CA ALA A 385 11.48 11.40 24.13
C ALA A 385 11.56 11.60 25.65
N THR A 386 10.44 11.66 26.37
CA THR A 386 10.44 11.90 27.81
C THR A 386 9.95 10.69 28.61
N PRO A 387 10.42 10.48 29.87
CA PRO A 387 9.97 9.40 30.71
C PRO A 387 8.44 9.42 30.94
N GLU A 388 7.83 10.60 31.00
CA GLU A 388 6.38 10.77 31.21
C GLU A 388 5.60 10.25 30.01
N LEU A 389 6.08 10.50 28.77
CA LEU A 389 5.48 9.97 27.55
C LEU A 389 5.68 8.46 27.44
N GLN A 390 6.86 7.95 27.78
CA GLN A 390 7.13 6.51 27.79
C GLN A 390 6.24 5.77 28.79
N GLU A 391 6.01 6.33 29.99
CA GLU A 391 5.10 5.77 31.00
C GLU A 391 3.64 5.82 30.51
N LYS A 392 3.20 6.97 29.97
CA LYS A 392 1.84 7.16 29.48
C LYS A 392 1.49 6.20 28.34
N TYR A 393 2.43 5.96 27.43
CA TYR A 393 2.24 5.12 26.24
C TYR A 393 2.90 3.73 26.36
N ALA A 394 3.16 3.24 27.57
CA ALA A 394 3.87 1.99 27.80
C ALA A 394 3.20 0.78 27.11
N GLY A 395 1.86 0.71 27.11
CA GLY A 395 1.13 -0.37 26.44
C GLY A 395 1.25 -0.33 24.91
N LEU A 396 1.21 0.86 24.30
CA LEU A 396 1.47 1.05 22.87
C LEU A 396 2.90 0.61 22.52
N LEU A 397 3.89 1.05 23.32
CA LEU A 397 5.30 0.72 23.08
C LEU A 397 5.57 -0.79 23.21
N GLU A 398 4.92 -1.48 24.17
CA GLU A 398 5.02 -2.93 24.31
C GLU A 398 4.55 -3.66 23.05
N LYS A 399 3.38 -3.28 22.51
CA LYS A 399 2.80 -3.85 21.29
C LYS A 399 3.69 -3.62 20.06
N ASN A 400 4.19 -2.41 19.88
CA ASN A 400 5.07 -2.07 18.77
C ASN A 400 6.41 -2.82 18.87
N ARG A 401 7.02 -2.87 20.07
CA ARG A 401 8.28 -3.59 20.30
C ARG A 401 8.14 -5.09 20.10
N TYR A 402 6.97 -5.67 20.36
CA TYR A 402 6.71 -7.06 20.04
C TYR A 402 6.89 -7.33 18.54
N PHE A 403 6.23 -6.55 17.68
CA PHE A 403 6.35 -6.72 16.24
C PHE A 403 7.79 -6.50 15.76
N HIS A 404 8.43 -5.42 16.18
CA HIS A 404 9.77 -5.05 15.69
C HIS A 404 10.91 -5.88 16.24
N ASN A 405 10.78 -6.46 17.43
CA ASN A 405 11.86 -7.24 18.07
C ASN A 405 11.67 -8.75 17.94
N GLU A 406 10.42 -9.23 17.79
CA GLU A 406 10.13 -10.67 17.75
C GLU A 406 9.70 -11.11 16.32
N VAL A 407 8.74 -10.45 15.70
CA VAL A 407 8.17 -10.88 14.42
C VAL A 407 9.07 -10.48 13.25
N GLN A 408 9.33 -9.20 13.10
CA GLN A 408 10.03 -8.64 11.94
C GLN A 408 11.45 -9.20 11.73
N PRO A 409 12.28 -9.44 12.77
CA PRO A 409 13.59 -10.06 12.59
C PRO A 409 13.54 -11.53 12.15
N ASN A 410 12.38 -12.19 12.30
CA ASN A 410 12.19 -13.59 11.96
C ASN A 410 11.56 -13.82 10.57
N MET A 411 11.28 -12.77 9.79
CA MET A 411 10.62 -12.90 8.47
C MET A 411 11.33 -13.90 7.55
N GLY A 412 12.66 -13.83 7.44
CA GLY A 412 13.43 -14.80 6.67
C GLY A 412 13.28 -16.24 7.19
N ASN A 413 13.38 -16.44 8.50
CA ASN A 413 13.21 -17.75 9.12
C ASN A 413 11.82 -18.35 8.87
N ILE A 414 10.78 -17.51 8.85
CA ILE A 414 9.39 -17.91 8.58
C ILE A 414 9.27 -18.42 7.14
N ILE A 415 9.76 -17.65 6.16
CA ILE A 415 9.72 -18.01 4.74
C ILE A 415 10.54 -19.29 4.49
N ASP A 416 11.75 -19.39 5.05
CA ASP A 416 12.58 -20.58 4.94
C ASP A 416 11.87 -21.82 5.51
N THR A 417 11.11 -21.65 6.59
CA THR A 417 10.36 -22.73 7.21
C THR A 417 9.19 -23.17 6.32
N LEU A 418 8.43 -22.23 5.74
CA LEU A 418 7.37 -22.53 4.78
C LEU A 418 7.90 -23.36 3.61
N MET A 419 8.98 -22.89 2.96
CA MET A 419 9.59 -23.56 1.82
C MET A 419 10.14 -24.96 2.19
N LYS A 420 10.78 -25.08 3.35
CA LYS A 420 11.27 -26.35 3.87
C LYS A 420 10.16 -27.36 4.14
N ASP A 421 9.01 -26.90 4.57
CA ASP A 421 7.83 -27.73 4.82
C ASP A 421 7.05 -28.00 3.51
N GLY A 422 7.57 -27.57 2.34
CA GLY A 422 6.97 -27.80 1.02
C GLY A 422 5.78 -26.91 0.72
N ARG A 423 5.67 -25.76 1.39
CA ARG A 423 4.62 -24.75 1.11
C ARG A 423 5.10 -23.83 -0.01
N ASN A 424 4.24 -23.60 -1.00
CA ASN A 424 4.54 -22.67 -2.08
C ASN A 424 4.53 -21.23 -1.58
N VAL A 425 5.55 -20.48 -1.97
CA VAL A 425 5.70 -19.05 -1.62
C VAL A 425 5.95 -18.24 -2.88
N GLY A 426 5.30 -17.05 -2.99
CA GLY A 426 5.56 -16.06 -4.02
C GLY A 426 5.71 -14.68 -3.43
N ILE A 427 6.60 -13.85 -3.99
CA ILE A 427 6.84 -12.47 -3.59
C ILE A 427 6.70 -11.58 -4.83
N PHE A 428 5.92 -10.50 -4.72
CA PHE A 428 5.68 -9.55 -5.79
C PHE A 428 6.05 -8.15 -5.34
N ALA A 429 6.87 -7.48 -6.16
CA ALA A 429 7.31 -6.11 -5.96
C ALA A 429 7.07 -5.29 -7.21
N GLU A 430 6.63 -4.06 -7.04
CA GLU A 430 6.29 -3.17 -8.15
C GLU A 430 7.30 -2.03 -8.26
N TYR A 431 7.46 -1.46 -9.45
CA TYR A 431 8.39 -0.37 -9.65
C TYR A 431 8.04 0.56 -10.81
N GLY A 432 8.76 1.69 -10.91
CA GLY A 432 8.64 2.67 -11.97
C GLY A 432 8.00 3.98 -11.55
N TYR A 433 7.72 4.18 -10.25
CA TYR A 433 7.12 5.40 -9.74
C TYR A 433 7.99 6.09 -8.69
N PRO A 434 7.87 7.44 -8.57
CA PRO A 434 8.50 8.18 -7.48
C PRO A 434 7.76 7.94 -6.17
N ILE A 435 8.46 8.02 -5.05
CA ILE A 435 7.88 8.07 -3.72
C ILE A 435 7.26 9.45 -3.43
N ALA A 436 6.49 9.55 -2.36
CA ALA A 436 6.00 10.81 -1.82
C ALA A 436 7.13 11.82 -1.61
N PRO A 437 6.95 13.10 -1.98
CA PRO A 437 8.04 14.07 -2.14
C PRO A 437 8.68 14.58 -0.85
N PHE A 438 8.16 14.14 0.30
CA PHE A 438 8.57 14.58 1.64
C PHE A 438 9.34 13.50 2.42
N THR A 439 9.66 12.40 1.79
CA THR A 439 10.46 11.33 2.40
C THR A 439 11.95 11.69 2.37
N SER A 440 12.71 11.11 3.29
CA SER A 440 14.18 11.25 3.33
C SER A 440 14.85 10.62 2.10
N ASP A 441 14.24 9.57 1.55
CA ASP A 441 14.71 8.77 0.43
C ASP A 441 13.91 9.06 -0.84
N ASN A 442 13.78 10.34 -1.21
CA ASN A 442 12.86 10.79 -2.25
C ASN A 442 13.32 10.51 -3.69
N ASP A 443 14.48 9.91 -3.89
CA ASP A 443 15.04 9.42 -5.15
C ASP A 443 14.85 7.90 -5.34
N ARG A 444 14.36 7.17 -4.31
CA ARG A 444 14.12 5.74 -4.40
C ARG A 444 12.99 5.39 -5.37
N MET A 445 13.19 4.27 -6.07
CA MET A 445 12.17 3.67 -6.94
C MET A 445 11.10 2.96 -6.11
N THR A 446 9.83 3.12 -6.51
CA THR A 446 8.68 2.61 -5.76
C THR A 446 7.56 2.16 -6.67
N ASP A 447 6.53 1.57 -6.07
CA ASP A 447 5.20 1.34 -6.64
C ASP A 447 4.24 2.55 -6.50
N SER A 448 4.75 3.73 -6.16
CA SER A 448 4.09 4.98 -5.72
C SER A 448 3.84 5.09 -4.20
N SER A 449 3.99 4.03 -3.43
CA SER A 449 3.70 3.97 -1.99
C SER A 449 4.83 3.34 -1.18
N ILE A 450 5.35 2.20 -1.63
CA ILE A 450 6.40 1.44 -0.96
C ILE A 450 7.64 1.37 -1.87
N CYS A 451 8.82 1.37 -1.28
CA CYS A 451 10.05 1.22 -2.04
C CYS A 451 10.19 -0.22 -2.54
N THR A 452 10.45 -0.38 -3.83
CA THR A 452 10.60 -1.68 -4.50
C THR A 452 11.62 -2.58 -3.79
N ALA A 453 12.73 -2.01 -3.30
CA ALA A 453 13.73 -2.76 -2.54
C ALA A 453 13.18 -3.34 -1.23
N ASP A 454 12.25 -2.63 -0.59
CA ASP A 454 11.65 -3.06 0.67
C ASP A 454 10.58 -4.13 0.42
N GLU A 455 9.78 -4.01 -0.64
CA GLU A 455 8.83 -5.06 -1.08
C GLU A 455 9.54 -6.36 -1.43
N ALA A 456 10.70 -6.26 -2.09
CA ALA A 456 11.47 -7.38 -2.62
C ALA A 456 12.47 -7.99 -1.62
N PHE A 457 12.43 -7.65 -0.34
CA PHE A 457 13.39 -8.12 0.66
C PHE A 457 14.85 -7.85 0.27
N GLY A 458 15.16 -6.65 -0.24
CA GLY A 458 16.53 -6.18 -0.42
C GLY A 458 17.03 -6.10 -1.86
N ALA A 459 16.19 -5.98 -2.87
CA ALA A 459 16.63 -5.74 -4.25
C ALA A 459 17.52 -4.48 -4.36
N THR A 460 18.54 -4.53 -5.19
CA THR A 460 19.27 -3.32 -5.59
C THR A 460 18.50 -2.62 -6.70
N CYS A 461 18.02 -1.42 -6.42
CA CYS A 461 17.26 -0.61 -7.36
C CYS A 461 18.05 0.62 -7.78
N ALA A 462 17.91 1.03 -9.04
CA ALA A 462 18.36 2.34 -9.48
C ALA A 462 17.52 3.43 -8.80
N GLU A 463 18.03 4.68 -8.79
CA GLU A 463 17.20 5.84 -8.47
C GLU A 463 16.02 5.93 -9.46
N VAL A 464 14.92 6.52 -9.03
CA VAL A 464 13.80 6.81 -9.94
C VAL A 464 14.31 7.66 -11.12
N ASP A 465 13.90 7.36 -12.34
CA ASP A 465 14.42 7.94 -13.60
C ASP A 465 15.89 7.57 -13.94
N GLY A 466 16.52 6.67 -13.20
CA GLY A 466 17.91 6.23 -13.39
C GLY A 466 18.03 4.79 -13.87
N ILE A 467 19.28 4.37 -14.07
CA ILE A 467 19.68 2.98 -14.30
C ILE A 467 20.88 2.65 -13.42
N LEU A 468 21.07 1.38 -13.12
CA LEU A 468 22.23 0.87 -12.35
C LEU A 468 23.57 1.15 -13.05
N GLY A 469 23.56 1.22 -14.37
CA GLY A 469 24.72 1.53 -15.22
C GLY A 469 24.76 0.63 -16.45
N LEU A 470 25.31 1.13 -17.57
CA LEU A 470 25.35 0.35 -18.83
C LEU A 470 26.27 -0.89 -18.72
N ASP A 471 27.28 -0.82 -17.85
CA ASP A 471 28.24 -1.91 -17.63
C ASP A 471 27.95 -2.64 -16.29
N TYR A 472 26.72 -2.50 -15.76
CA TYR A 472 26.36 -3.13 -14.50
C TYR A 472 26.37 -4.65 -14.62
N VAL A 473 26.97 -5.31 -13.63
CA VAL A 473 26.97 -6.76 -13.47
C VAL A 473 26.27 -7.07 -12.15
N GLN A 474 25.42 -8.09 -12.17
CA GLN A 474 24.69 -8.47 -10.95
C GLN A 474 25.61 -8.61 -9.74
N ALA A 475 25.15 -8.14 -8.58
CA ALA A 475 25.98 -7.95 -7.40
C ALA A 475 26.28 -9.26 -6.67
N LYS A 476 25.39 -10.25 -6.76
CA LYS A 476 25.57 -11.57 -6.14
C LYS A 476 25.44 -12.68 -7.18
N GLU A 477 26.27 -13.71 -7.05
CA GLU A 477 26.06 -14.96 -7.76
C GLU A 477 24.84 -15.68 -7.19
N CYS A 478 23.92 -16.13 -8.06
CA CYS A 478 22.78 -16.93 -7.66
C CYS A 478 23.09 -18.42 -7.84
N GLU A 479 22.58 -19.26 -6.96
CA GLU A 479 22.70 -20.73 -7.08
C GLU A 479 22.08 -21.28 -8.37
N CYS A 480 21.06 -20.59 -8.90
CA CYS A 480 20.45 -20.90 -10.20
C CYS A 480 21.41 -20.70 -11.40
N GLY A 481 22.52 -19.96 -11.21
CA GLY A 481 23.50 -19.64 -12.26
C GLY A 481 22.98 -18.71 -13.37
N LYS A 482 21.85 -18.02 -13.15
CA LYS A 482 21.21 -17.14 -14.12
C LYS A 482 21.39 -15.66 -13.76
N ASN A 483 21.08 -14.78 -14.71
CA ASN A 483 21.15 -13.33 -14.53
C ASN A 483 19.82 -12.81 -13.98
N HIS A 484 19.87 -12.07 -12.88
CA HIS A 484 18.74 -11.45 -12.19
C HIS A 484 18.71 -9.93 -12.36
N VAL A 485 19.37 -9.39 -13.37
CA VAL A 485 19.28 -7.95 -13.69
C VAL A 485 18.19 -7.72 -14.73
N SER A 486 17.32 -6.75 -14.48
CA SER A 486 16.23 -6.41 -15.39
C SER A 486 16.74 -5.86 -16.73
N ALA A 487 16.01 -6.12 -17.81
CA ALA A 487 16.40 -5.70 -19.17
C ALA A 487 16.54 -4.17 -19.33
N ASP A 488 15.85 -3.39 -18.48
CA ASP A 488 15.94 -1.93 -18.41
C ASP A 488 17.07 -1.42 -17.48
N LEU A 489 17.84 -2.32 -16.88
CA LEU A 489 18.92 -2.02 -15.95
C LEU A 489 18.46 -1.20 -14.72
N GLN A 490 17.22 -1.35 -14.28
CA GLN A 490 16.70 -0.64 -13.12
C GLN A 490 16.74 -1.48 -11.84
N ILE A 491 16.66 -2.80 -11.95
CA ILE A 491 16.60 -3.72 -10.81
C ILE A 491 17.66 -4.81 -10.94
N ASP A 492 18.39 -5.08 -9.86
CA ASP A 492 19.16 -6.30 -9.65
C ASP A 492 18.51 -7.13 -8.54
N ALA A 493 17.77 -8.14 -8.91
CA ALA A 493 17.08 -9.03 -7.99
C ALA A 493 18.02 -10.06 -7.32
N SER A 494 19.28 -10.20 -7.76
CA SER A 494 20.24 -11.11 -7.11
C SER A 494 20.52 -10.75 -5.66
N THR A 495 20.24 -9.51 -5.26
CA THR A 495 20.41 -9.02 -3.89
C THR A 495 19.21 -9.27 -2.99
N CYS A 496 18.07 -9.68 -3.54
CA CYS A 496 16.91 -10.11 -2.77
C CYS A 496 17.25 -11.28 -1.85
N MET A 497 16.49 -11.43 -0.78
CA MET A 497 16.61 -12.60 0.08
C MET A 497 16.17 -13.88 -0.65
N TYR A 498 15.18 -13.78 -1.56
CA TYR A 498 14.58 -14.88 -2.31
C TYR A 498 14.48 -14.56 -3.81
N PRO A 499 15.61 -14.47 -4.55
CA PRO A 499 15.61 -14.00 -5.93
C PRO A 499 14.80 -14.89 -6.88
N ASP A 500 14.79 -16.22 -6.66
CA ASP A 500 14.14 -17.17 -7.54
C ASP A 500 12.60 -17.22 -7.41
N ILE A 501 12.02 -16.61 -6.38
CA ILE A 501 10.56 -16.55 -6.13
C ILE A 501 10.05 -15.11 -5.98
N THR A 502 10.83 -14.12 -6.44
CA THR A 502 10.45 -12.71 -6.42
C THR A 502 10.27 -12.20 -7.84
N TRP A 503 9.03 -11.78 -8.15
CA TRP A 503 8.65 -11.17 -9.42
C TRP A 503 8.54 -9.66 -9.30
N PHE A 504 8.84 -8.96 -10.40
CA PHE A 504 8.84 -7.50 -10.46
C PHE A 504 7.92 -7.01 -11.57
N GLY A 505 7.00 -6.09 -11.22
CA GLY A 505 6.06 -5.46 -12.15
C GLY A 505 6.41 -3.99 -12.41
N LYS A 506 6.89 -3.68 -13.62
CA LYS A 506 7.18 -2.31 -14.04
C LYS A 506 5.89 -1.56 -14.38
N ASN A 507 5.81 -0.28 -13.97
CA ASN A 507 4.68 0.61 -14.22
C ASN A 507 3.35 0.11 -13.61
N LEU A 508 3.43 -0.64 -12.53
CA LEU A 508 2.28 -0.96 -11.69
C LEU A 508 2.29 -0.07 -10.45
N LYS A 509 1.14 0.54 -10.17
CA LYS A 509 0.93 1.28 -8.92
C LYS A 509 0.43 0.36 -7.83
N HIS A 510 0.73 0.71 -6.60
CA HIS A 510 0.36 -0.03 -5.39
C HIS A 510 -1.08 -0.53 -5.42
N ASP A 511 -2.03 0.38 -5.67
CA ASP A 511 -3.46 0.09 -5.73
C ASP A 511 -3.87 -0.49 -7.09
N GLY A 512 -3.87 -1.74 -7.28
CA GLY A 512 -4.34 -2.39 -8.51
C GLY A 512 -3.34 -3.35 -9.13
N ALA A 513 -2.18 -3.53 -8.52
CA ALA A 513 -1.19 -4.51 -8.95
C ALA A 513 -1.75 -5.94 -8.95
N ILE A 514 -2.49 -6.32 -7.90
CA ILE A 514 -3.00 -7.69 -7.68
C ILE A 514 -3.69 -8.27 -8.93
N ARG A 515 -4.55 -7.51 -9.59
CA ARG A 515 -5.32 -7.99 -10.74
C ARG A 515 -4.46 -8.44 -11.92
N PHE A 516 -3.25 -7.90 -12.04
CA PHE A 516 -2.34 -8.24 -13.14
C PHE A 516 -1.60 -9.55 -12.90
N TRP A 517 -1.50 -9.99 -11.66
CA TRP A 517 -0.79 -11.18 -11.24
C TRP A 517 -1.68 -12.39 -10.98
N ALA A 518 -3.00 -12.25 -11.12
CA ALA A 518 -3.98 -13.27 -10.70
C ALA A 518 -3.67 -14.67 -11.25
N ASP A 519 -3.32 -14.78 -12.53
CA ASP A 519 -3.01 -16.06 -13.16
C ASP A 519 -1.72 -16.69 -12.58
N LEU A 520 -0.67 -15.86 -12.32
CA LEU A 520 0.56 -16.34 -11.72
C LEU A 520 0.38 -16.70 -10.25
N VAL A 521 -0.44 -15.93 -9.52
CA VAL A 521 -0.81 -16.25 -8.14
C VAL A 521 -1.52 -17.60 -8.08
N ASP A 522 -2.45 -17.87 -9.00
CA ASP A 522 -3.09 -19.18 -9.10
C ASP A 522 -2.07 -20.31 -9.38
N LEU A 523 -1.12 -20.08 -10.31
CA LEU A 523 -0.05 -21.04 -10.57
C LEU A 523 0.77 -21.33 -9.33
N ILE A 524 1.16 -20.32 -8.57
CA ILE A 524 1.94 -20.50 -7.32
C ILE A 524 1.11 -21.26 -6.28
N ILE A 525 -0.15 -20.87 -6.07
CA ILE A 525 -0.99 -21.48 -5.03
C ILE A 525 -1.27 -22.95 -5.32
N TYR A 526 -1.66 -23.28 -6.55
CA TYR A 526 -2.22 -24.61 -6.86
C TYR A 526 -1.22 -25.57 -7.52
N SER A 527 0.05 -25.20 -7.67
CA SER A 527 1.08 -26.12 -8.17
C SER A 527 1.53 -27.11 -7.11
N GLU A 528 1.85 -28.33 -7.55
CA GLU A 528 2.39 -29.39 -6.69
C GLU A 528 3.79 -29.08 -6.19
N GLU A 529 4.58 -28.27 -6.95
CA GLU A 529 5.95 -27.88 -6.64
C GLU A 529 6.07 -26.37 -6.59
N GLN A 530 7.06 -25.87 -5.84
CA GLN A 530 7.41 -24.46 -5.79
C GLN A 530 7.70 -23.92 -7.19
N ILE A 531 6.92 -22.92 -7.63
CA ILE A 531 7.17 -22.20 -8.87
C ILE A 531 8.24 -21.14 -8.68
N THR A 532 9.14 -21.05 -9.65
CA THR A 532 10.20 -20.05 -9.71
C THR A 532 10.03 -19.11 -10.90
N VAL A 533 10.75 -18.01 -10.90
CA VAL A 533 10.77 -17.02 -12.00
C VAL A 533 11.30 -17.58 -13.33
N TRP A 534 11.69 -18.86 -13.36
CA TRP A 534 12.27 -19.55 -14.53
C TRP A 534 11.34 -20.59 -15.15
N ASP A 535 10.21 -20.90 -14.52
CA ASP A 535 9.38 -22.04 -14.94
C ASP A 535 8.45 -21.70 -16.11
N TYR A 536 8.03 -20.42 -16.22
CA TYR A 536 7.14 -19.97 -17.29
C TYR A 536 7.73 -18.80 -18.06
N CYS A 537 7.89 -18.94 -19.37
CA CYS A 537 8.49 -17.90 -20.22
C CYS A 537 7.58 -16.68 -20.42
N ASP A 538 6.30 -16.81 -20.17
CA ASP A 538 5.31 -15.71 -20.20
C ASP A 538 5.14 -15.03 -18.82
N TYR A 539 5.74 -15.58 -17.76
CA TYR A 539 5.85 -14.98 -16.44
C TYR A 539 7.31 -14.98 -15.93
N PRO A 540 8.27 -14.42 -16.67
CA PRO A 540 9.64 -14.29 -16.19
C PRO A 540 9.72 -13.33 -15.00
N GLN A 541 10.87 -13.23 -14.37
CA GLN A 541 11.12 -12.41 -13.18
C GLN A 541 10.68 -10.95 -13.34
N PHE A 542 10.85 -10.38 -14.53
CA PHE A 542 10.55 -8.97 -14.82
C PHE A 542 9.45 -8.85 -15.86
N MET A 543 8.36 -8.23 -15.46
CA MET A 543 7.21 -7.96 -16.28
C MET A 543 7.00 -6.46 -16.42
N VAL A 544 6.29 -6.03 -17.45
CA VAL A 544 5.93 -4.63 -17.64
C VAL A 544 4.47 -4.52 -18.02
N LYS A 545 3.79 -3.52 -17.43
CA LYS A 545 2.41 -3.20 -17.77
C LYS A 545 2.33 -2.67 -19.19
N TYR A 546 1.54 -3.33 -20.03
CA TYR A 546 1.26 -2.92 -21.39
C TYR A 546 -0.16 -2.38 -21.49
N GLU A 547 -0.28 -1.08 -21.85
CA GLU A 547 -1.54 -0.34 -21.77
C GLU A 547 -2.19 -0.53 -20.38
N ASP A 548 -3.48 -0.41 -20.22
CA ASP A 548 -4.11 -0.66 -18.90
C ASP A 548 -4.66 -2.09 -18.74
N SER A 549 -4.18 -3.04 -19.56
CA SER A 549 -4.88 -4.31 -19.74
C SER A 549 -4.16 -5.55 -19.25
N PHE A 550 -2.84 -5.67 -19.41
CA PHE A 550 -2.10 -6.90 -19.09
C PHE A 550 -0.61 -6.66 -18.88
N LEU A 551 0.08 -7.67 -18.33
CA LEU A 551 1.54 -7.72 -18.22
C LEU A 551 2.13 -8.45 -19.43
N VAL A 552 3.31 -7.99 -19.84
CA VAL A 552 4.15 -8.70 -20.80
C VAL A 552 5.57 -8.84 -20.23
N PRO A 553 6.35 -9.84 -20.65
CA PRO A 553 7.76 -9.93 -20.27
C PRO A 553 8.52 -8.66 -20.62
N LEU A 554 9.31 -8.16 -19.69
CA LEU A 554 10.19 -7.02 -19.90
C LEU A 554 11.40 -7.48 -20.73
N THR A 555 11.63 -6.84 -21.88
CA THR A 555 12.73 -7.13 -22.80
C THR A 555 13.51 -5.86 -23.14
N GLU A 556 14.72 -5.99 -23.69
CA GLU A 556 15.49 -4.83 -24.16
C GLU A 556 14.73 -4.00 -25.21
N GLU A 557 13.87 -4.66 -25.99
CA GLU A 557 13.08 -3.99 -27.04
C GLU A 557 11.97 -3.13 -26.45
N ASN A 558 11.21 -3.63 -25.46
CA ASN A 558 10.11 -2.89 -24.86
C ASN A 558 10.53 -2.02 -23.65
N ALA A 559 11.68 -2.26 -23.06
CA ALA A 559 12.25 -1.43 -22.01
C ALA A 559 12.41 0.05 -22.41
N ALA A 560 12.70 0.31 -23.70
CA ALA A 560 12.85 1.66 -24.23
C ALA A 560 11.49 2.32 -24.58
N PHE A 561 10.44 1.54 -24.82
CA PHE A 561 9.12 2.04 -25.25
C PHE A 561 8.15 2.27 -24.08
N VAL A 562 8.42 1.66 -22.94
CA VAL A 562 7.56 1.72 -21.74
C VAL A 562 8.09 2.76 -20.74
N ILE A 563 8.84 3.76 -21.22
CA ILE A 563 9.04 4.97 -20.41
C ILE A 563 7.66 5.62 -20.33
N PRO A 564 7.08 5.81 -19.14
CA PRO A 564 5.87 6.59 -19.01
C PRO A 564 6.07 7.91 -19.75
N PHE A 565 5.08 8.37 -20.49
CA PHE A 565 5.12 9.64 -21.20
C PHE A 565 5.57 10.82 -20.31
N GLU A 566 5.45 10.61 -19.02
CA GLU A 566 5.87 11.43 -17.90
C GLU A 566 7.38 11.72 -17.88
N ASP A 567 8.23 10.77 -18.33
CA ASP A 567 9.69 10.88 -18.20
C ASP A 567 10.39 11.52 -19.40
N THR A 568 9.68 11.72 -20.51
CA THR A 568 10.30 12.22 -21.75
C THR A 568 10.56 13.73 -21.78
N LEU A 569 10.11 14.50 -20.77
CA LEU A 569 10.06 15.95 -20.84
C LEU A 569 10.81 16.72 -19.73
N VAL A 570 11.82 16.14 -19.12
CA VAL A 570 12.71 16.92 -18.21
C VAL A 570 13.66 17.78 -19.05
N PHE A 571 13.33 19.07 -19.23
CA PHE A 571 14.24 20.03 -19.83
C PHE A 571 15.39 20.37 -18.88
N GLY A 572 16.52 19.71 -19.11
CA GLY A 572 17.83 20.27 -18.89
C GLY A 572 18.22 20.85 -17.53
N LYS A 573 18.42 20.04 -16.52
CA LYS A 573 19.55 20.14 -15.58
C LYS A 573 19.94 18.73 -15.13
N ASN A 574 21.17 18.36 -15.51
CA ASN A 574 21.83 17.10 -15.11
C ASN A 574 21.28 15.79 -15.69
N ARG A 575 21.26 15.66 -17.02
CA ARG A 575 21.56 14.39 -17.65
C ARG A 575 23.07 14.26 -17.82
N ALA A 576 23.78 13.96 -16.78
CA ALA A 576 25.08 13.33 -16.94
C ALA A 576 24.78 11.84 -17.17
N ASN A 577 24.71 11.39 -18.39
CA ASN A 577 24.76 10.05 -18.97
C ASN A 577 23.54 9.54 -19.74
N GLY A 578 22.56 10.33 -20.08
CA GLY A 578 21.46 9.87 -20.91
C GLY A 578 21.57 10.34 -22.37
N LYS A 579 21.75 9.46 -23.34
CA LYS A 579 21.49 9.76 -24.74
C LYS A 579 20.00 9.99 -24.94
N CYS A 580 19.60 11.18 -25.47
CA CYS A 580 18.29 11.34 -26.08
C CYS A 580 18.18 10.34 -27.24
N ILE A 581 17.21 9.46 -27.17
CA ILE A 581 16.71 8.73 -28.32
C ILE A 581 15.38 9.42 -28.67
N PHE A 582 15.34 10.00 -29.88
CA PHE A 582 14.14 10.55 -30.49
C PHE A 582 13.24 9.42 -30.96
#